data_0cae25034bf278a7a777ece6cfa309e4
#
_entry.id   0cae25034bf278a7a777ece6cfa309e4
#
_cell.length_a   1.000
_cell.length_b   1.000
_cell.length_c   1.000
_cell.angle_alpha   90.00
_cell.angle_beta   90.00
_cell.angle_gamma   90.00
#
_symmetry.space_group_name_H-M   'P 1'
#
loop_
_entity.id
_entity.type
_entity.pdbx_description
1 polymer ?
#
loop_
_entity_poly.entity_id
_entity_poly.type
_entity_poly.pdbx_seq_one_letter_code
_entity_poly.pdbx_strand_id
1 'polypeptide(L)'
;MMALARIRAVAFALLISSGIVPDGLKAQSGPAVFTSSDTALQQAYERARDMALSYRGSPADPIGPWYEAALPSRNAFCVRDVSHQLIGAEVLGMHAENRNMLTHFVSNISESKDWCTYWEINKFAKPAPEDYRNDQEFWYNLNANFELIHACWRMYLWTGDSTYITAPAFRQFFDLTVTKYTDRWHLQPEMLLKRPVYPNAPVPFNFNDYFHRCRGLPSYYEAIADMGMGVDLVAAMYRGLTSYAAIADRNGAKRTAGTYRAKAAAYHNHMETQWWDQEAGLYNTYFNHKGRFGKGEGEAYLLWYDALTDSSRIRRTIAHLAASKWNVENLSYLSYQMSRYGYFDEAYRYILFLTDPSTERREYPEVSFGVMEGIVQGIMGVEPDARRGSLTTIYNSHSPHFCELRGLKVLSSEINLKHAPGRSTLTNEGKVPITWRAAFNGRITRINVNGKPQKAIVETDYMGNQRSRVDIRVAPGATATAAIAR
;
A
#
# COMPACT_ATOMS: atom_id res chain seq x y z
N MET A 1 -51.27 -59.15 17.79
CA MET A 1 -50.91 -59.00 16.35
C MET A 1 -49.87 -57.94 16.19
N MET A 2 -48.62 -58.34 16.07
CA MET A 2 -47.47 -57.47 15.97
C MET A 2 -47.24 -57.10 14.48
N ALA A 3 -47.14 -55.87 14.18
CA ALA A 3 -46.68 -55.37 12.86
C ALA A 3 -45.25 -54.82 12.98
N LEU A 4 -44.30 -55.53 12.36
CA LEU A 4 -42.91 -55.12 12.26
C LEU A 4 -42.74 -53.97 11.25
N ALA A 5 -42.23 -52.85 11.71
CA ALA A 5 -41.75 -51.78 10.83
C ALA A 5 -40.29 -52.05 10.39
N ARG A 6 -40.07 -52.19 9.09
CA ARG A 6 -38.74 -52.33 8.48
C ARG A 6 -38.07 -50.97 8.34
N ILE A 7 -36.97 -50.77 9.05
CA ILE A 7 -36.06 -49.62 8.85
C ILE A 7 -35.18 -49.92 7.64
N ARG A 8 -35.29 -49.11 6.59
CA ARG A 8 -34.36 -49.11 5.47
C ARG A 8 -33.19 -48.15 5.82
N ALA A 9 -32.01 -48.72 5.99
CA ALA A 9 -30.80 -47.97 6.06
C ALA A 9 -30.43 -47.48 4.64
N VAL A 10 -30.34 -46.16 4.45
CA VAL A 10 -29.80 -45.53 3.27
C VAL A 10 -28.32 -45.29 3.53
N ALA A 11 -27.48 -46.07 2.86
CA ALA A 11 -26.05 -45.82 2.87
C ALA A 11 -25.73 -44.58 2.01
N PHE A 12 -25.26 -43.51 2.65
CA PHE A 12 -24.69 -42.36 1.96
C PHE A 12 -23.23 -42.68 1.56
N ALA A 13 -22.99 -42.95 0.30
CA ALA A 13 -21.64 -43.06 -0.24
C ALA A 13 -21.03 -41.66 -0.32
N LEU A 14 -20.04 -41.38 0.55
CA LEU A 14 -19.16 -40.21 0.38
C LEU A 14 -18.27 -40.44 -0.86
N LEU A 15 -18.60 -39.78 -1.94
CA LEU A 15 -17.68 -39.55 -3.06
C LEU A 15 -16.62 -38.54 -2.61
N ILE A 16 -15.46 -39.04 -2.20
CA ILE A 16 -14.26 -38.24 -2.07
C ILE A 16 -13.83 -37.88 -3.50
N SER A 17 -14.22 -36.70 -3.98
CA SER A 17 -13.62 -36.12 -5.17
C SER A 17 -12.20 -35.72 -4.81
N SER A 18 -11.23 -36.50 -5.29
CA SER A 18 -9.83 -36.10 -5.35
C SER A 18 -9.74 -34.83 -6.19
N GLY A 19 -9.76 -33.69 -5.52
CA GLY A 19 -9.50 -32.40 -6.14
C GLY A 19 -8.09 -32.43 -6.75
N ILE A 20 -8.02 -32.38 -8.06
CA ILE A 20 -6.80 -32.12 -8.81
C ILE A 20 -6.35 -30.71 -8.38
N VAL A 21 -5.34 -30.67 -7.52
CA VAL A 21 -4.56 -29.44 -7.25
C VAL A 21 -3.91 -29.11 -8.58
N PRO A 22 -4.14 -27.93 -9.17
CA PRO A 22 -3.44 -27.56 -10.38
C PRO A 22 -1.94 -27.47 -10.06
N ASP A 23 -1.16 -28.37 -10.63
CA ASP A 23 0.30 -28.28 -10.72
C ASP A 23 0.66 -27.00 -11.47
N GLY A 24 1.02 -25.95 -10.73
CA GLY A 24 1.30 -24.65 -11.30
C GLY A 24 2.13 -23.71 -10.43
N LEU A 25 2.55 -24.13 -9.25
CA LEU A 25 3.58 -23.42 -8.48
C LEU A 25 4.97 -23.81 -9.04
N LYS A 26 5.26 -23.34 -10.26
CA LYS A 26 6.62 -23.33 -10.77
C LYS A 26 7.47 -22.41 -9.93
N ALA A 27 8.69 -22.89 -9.61
CA ALA A 27 9.77 -22.29 -8.86
C ALA A 27 9.58 -20.81 -8.48
N GLN A 28 9.57 -20.52 -7.20
CA GLN A 28 9.70 -19.15 -6.72
C GLN A 28 10.90 -18.53 -7.43
N SER A 29 10.66 -17.63 -8.37
CA SER A 29 11.72 -16.79 -8.90
C SER A 29 12.27 -15.98 -7.73
N GLY A 30 13.58 -15.84 -7.65
CA GLY A 30 14.25 -15.05 -6.63
C GLY A 30 13.85 -13.58 -6.66
N PRO A 31 14.39 -12.77 -5.74
CA PRO A 31 14.22 -11.33 -5.73
C PRO A 31 14.65 -10.71 -7.06
N ALA A 32 14.02 -9.61 -7.46
CA ALA A 32 14.49 -8.82 -8.58
C ALA A 32 15.93 -8.36 -8.31
N VAL A 33 16.77 -8.38 -9.35
CA VAL A 33 18.16 -7.94 -9.26
C VAL A 33 18.27 -6.53 -9.78
N PHE A 34 18.74 -5.62 -8.95
CA PHE A 34 19.02 -4.23 -9.32
C PHE A 34 20.52 -4.03 -9.58
N THR A 35 20.85 -3.29 -10.62
CA THR A 35 22.21 -2.82 -10.89
C THR A 35 22.19 -1.36 -11.34
N SER A 36 23.17 -0.59 -10.87
CA SER A 36 23.34 0.81 -11.22
C SER A 36 24.82 1.17 -11.36
N SER A 37 25.15 2.13 -12.22
CA SER A 37 26.46 2.77 -12.22
C SER A 37 26.60 3.82 -11.10
N ASP A 38 25.52 4.17 -10.41
CA ASP A 38 25.53 4.90 -9.15
C ASP A 38 25.83 3.92 -8.02
N THR A 39 27.06 3.95 -7.52
CA THR A 39 27.52 3.00 -6.50
C THR A 39 26.81 3.21 -5.15
N ALA A 40 26.41 4.43 -4.81
CA ALA A 40 25.68 4.71 -3.57
C ALA A 40 24.27 4.12 -3.63
N LEU A 41 23.58 4.31 -4.75
CA LEU A 41 22.26 3.73 -4.98
C LEU A 41 22.29 2.19 -5.04
N GLN A 42 23.34 1.64 -5.68
CA GLN A 42 23.57 0.18 -5.71
C GLN A 42 23.71 -0.39 -4.30
N GLN A 43 24.55 0.23 -3.48
CA GLN A 43 24.74 -0.20 -2.09
C GLN A 43 23.49 -0.02 -1.24
N ALA A 44 22.72 1.06 -1.47
CA ALA A 44 21.45 1.28 -0.79
C ALA A 44 20.46 0.15 -1.08
N TYR A 45 20.33 -0.24 -2.35
CA TYR A 45 19.48 -1.38 -2.74
C TYR A 45 19.92 -2.68 -2.07
N GLU A 46 21.21 -2.99 -2.12
CA GLU A 46 21.75 -4.23 -1.55
C GLU A 46 21.52 -4.32 -0.04
N ARG A 47 21.78 -3.22 0.70
CA ARG A 47 21.54 -3.16 2.14
C ARG A 47 20.06 -3.32 2.49
N ALA A 48 19.16 -2.65 1.76
CA ALA A 48 17.72 -2.76 1.97
C ALA A 48 17.23 -4.18 1.63
N ARG A 49 17.65 -4.74 0.50
CA ARG A 49 17.33 -6.11 0.09
C ARG A 49 17.73 -7.13 1.15
N ASP A 50 18.98 -7.09 1.58
CA ASP A 50 19.52 -8.09 2.52
C ASP A 50 18.81 -8.00 3.88
N MET A 51 18.52 -6.80 4.35
CA MET A 51 17.75 -6.58 5.55
C MET A 51 16.31 -7.06 5.41
N ALA A 52 15.60 -6.69 4.34
CA ALA A 52 14.23 -7.10 4.10
C ALA A 52 14.08 -8.62 3.95
N LEU A 53 15.05 -9.29 3.29
CA LEU A 53 15.09 -10.74 3.19
C LEU A 53 15.31 -11.43 4.54
N SER A 54 16.01 -10.79 5.48
CA SER A 54 16.21 -11.33 6.82
C SER A 54 14.93 -11.39 7.67
N TYR A 55 13.91 -10.61 7.30
CA TYR A 55 12.60 -10.62 7.95
C TYR A 55 11.65 -11.72 7.43
N ARG A 56 12.02 -12.45 6.40
CA ARG A 56 11.19 -13.53 5.87
C ARG A 56 11.05 -14.64 6.90
N GLY A 57 9.80 -14.95 7.27
CA GLY A 57 9.48 -16.02 8.21
C GLY A 57 9.70 -17.41 7.62
N SER A 58 9.67 -18.41 8.50
CA SER A 58 9.76 -19.81 8.07
C SER A 58 8.47 -20.26 7.37
N PRO A 59 8.52 -20.91 6.19
CA PRO A 59 7.34 -21.52 5.59
C PRO A 59 6.70 -22.63 6.45
N ALA A 60 7.42 -23.13 7.45
CA ALA A 60 6.94 -24.15 8.42
C ALA A 60 6.18 -23.52 9.61
N ASP A 61 6.19 -22.19 9.74
CA ASP A 61 5.42 -21.53 10.79
C ASP A 61 3.92 -21.79 10.63
N PRO A 62 3.17 -21.97 11.73
CA PRO A 62 1.72 -22.25 11.67
C PRO A 62 0.90 -21.23 10.88
N ILE A 63 1.36 -19.98 10.79
CA ILE A 63 0.72 -18.93 10.00
C ILE A 63 0.84 -19.14 8.47
N GLY A 64 1.76 -20.01 8.00
CA GLY A 64 2.11 -20.15 6.59
C GLY A 64 3.16 -19.14 6.14
N PRO A 65 3.28 -18.84 4.85
CA PRO A 65 4.26 -17.87 4.33
C PRO A 65 4.00 -16.46 4.89
N TRP A 66 5.04 -15.82 5.46
CA TRP A 66 4.95 -14.50 6.05
C TRP A 66 6.32 -13.82 6.12
N TYR A 67 6.33 -12.54 6.42
CA TYR A 67 7.53 -11.77 6.79
C TYR A 67 7.21 -10.86 7.98
N GLU A 68 8.22 -10.51 8.76
CA GLU A 68 8.08 -9.62 9.91
C GLU A 68 7.72 -8.20 9.43
N ALA A 69 6.65 -7.66 9.97
CA ALA A 69 6.11 -6.36 9.66
C ALA A 69 5.51 -5.72 10.92
N ALA A 70 6.33 -5.64 11.95
CA ALA A 70 6.02 -5.11 13.27
C ALA A 70 7.31 -4.56 13.88
N LEU A 71 7.30 -4.25 15.16
CA LEU A 71 8.55 -3.94 15.87
C LEU A 71 9.54 -5.12 15.77
N PRO A 72 10.84 -4.84 15.61
CA PRO A 72 11.84 -5.90 15.44
C PRO A 72 11.75 -6.99 16.52
N SER A 73 11.94 -8.24 16.09
CA SER A 73 11.95 -9.42 16.97
C SER A 73 10.61 -9.83 17.62
N ARG A 74 9.47 -9.22 17.21
CA ARG A 74 8.15 -9.64 17.69
C ARG A 74 7.67 -10.97 17.09
N ASN A 75 8.27 -11.43 16.00
CA ASN A 75 7.81 -12.59 15.24
C ASN A 75 6.33 -12.48 14.84
N ALA A 76 5.95 -11.32 14.33
CA ALA A 76 4.60 -10.94 14.02
C ALA A 76 4.54 -9.94 12.85
N PHE A 77 3.34 -9.67 12.38
CA PHE A 77 3.09 -8.67 11.36
C PHE A 77 1.85 -7.83 11.69
N CYS A 78 2.03 -6.51 11.65
CA CYS A 78 1.01 -5.50 11.89
C CYS A 78 0.26 -5.19 10.60
N VAL A 79 -1.04 -4.98 10.67
CA VAL A 79 -1.91 -4.73 9.52
C VAL A 79 -1.51 -3.46 8.74
N ARG A 80 -1.09 -2.41 9.44
CA ARG A 80 -0.61 -1.18 8.85
C ARG A 80 0.70 -1.39 8.11
N ASP A 81 1.69 -1.98 8.78
CA ASP A 81 3.03 -2.17 8.23
C ASP A 81 2.99 -3.06 7.00
N VAL A 82 2.23 -4.17 7.05
CA VAL A 82 1.98 -5.00 5.86
C VAL A 82 1.40 -4.17 4.73
N SER A 83 0.37 -3.34 4.99
CA SER A 83 -0.28 -2.52 3.96
C SER A 83 0.68 -1.56 3.25
N HIS A 84 1.72 -1.12 3.94
CA HIS A 84 2.75 -0.25 3.40
C HIS A 84 3.89 -1.00 2.70
N GLN A 85 4.27 -2.17 3.20
CA GLN A 85 5.45 -2.93 2.75
C GLN A 85 5.23 -3.77 1.49
N LEU A 86 3.98 -3.99 1.09
CA LEU A 86 3.56 -4.93 0.04
C LEU A 86 4.38 -4.84 -1.26
N ILE A 87 4.61 -3.63 -1.77
CA ILE A 87 5.30 -3.46 -3.06
C ILE A 87 6.79 -3.80 -2.93
N GLY A 88 7.42 -3.38 -1.82
CA GLY A 88 8.79 -3.79 -1.52
C GLY A 88 8.92 -5.32 -1.42
N ALA A 89 7.93 -5.97 -0.79
CA ALA A 89 7.86 -7.42 -0.71
C ALA A 89 7.66 -8.10 -2.08
N GLU A 90 6.81 -7.53 -2.96
CA GLU A 90 6.66 -8.01 -4.34
C GLU A 90 7.96 -7.95 -5.15
N VAL A 91 8.73 -6.86 -5.00
CA VAL A 91 10.05 -6.71 -5.62
C VAL A 91 11.00 -7.83 -5.16
N LEU A 92 10.87 -8.28 -3.93
CA LEU A 92 11.67 -9.36 -3.33
C LEU A 92 11.12 -10.76 -3.60
N GLY A 93 10.04 -10.88 -4.38
CA GLY A 93 9.43 -12.17 -4.72
C GLY A 93 8.60 -12.80 -3.60
N MET A 94 8.17 -12.00 -2.61
CA MET A 94 7.36 -12.46 -1.47
C MET A 94 5.85 -12.44 -1.77
N HIS A 95 5.45 -12.94 -2.94
CA HIS A 95 4.05 -12.95 -3.39
C HIS A 95 3.13 -13.82 -2.53
N ALA A 96 3.65 -14.99 -2.11
CA ALA A 96 2.90 -15.93 -1.28
C ALA A 96 2.67 -15.36 0.13
N GLU A 97 3.68 -14.68 0.66
CA GLU A 97 3.66 -14.01 1.95
C GLU A 97 2.61 -12.90 1.94
N ASN A 98 2.67 -11.98 0.98
CA ASN A 98 1.69 -10.90 0.84
C ASN A 98 0.26 -11.43 0.78
N ARG A 99 0.02 -12.45 -0.04
CA ARG A 99 -1.30 -13.06 -0.16
C ARG A 99 -1.77 -13.67 1.16
N ASN A 100 -0.91 -14.44 1.82
CA ASN A 100 -1.24 -15.11 3.07
C ASN A 100 -1.57 -14.10 4.17
N MET A 101 -0.70 -13.12 4.38
CA MET A 101 -0.85 -12.10 5.43
C MET A 101 -2.13 -11.28 5.23
N LEU A 102 -2.38 -10.80 4.00
CA LEU A 102 -3.63 -10.08 3.69
C LEU A 102 -4.87 -10.96 3.90
N THR A 103 -4.82 -12.24 3.53
CA THR A 103 -5.93 -13.17 3.75
C THR A 103 -6.24 -13.33 5.24
N HIS A 104 -5.21 -13.45 6.08
CA HIS A 104 -5.40 -13.52 7.53
C HIS A 104 -6.08 -12.26 8.08
N PHE A 105 -5.65 -11.07 7.67
CA PHE A 105 -6.30 -9.84 8.15
C PHE A 105 -7.76 -9.75 7.71
N VAL A 106 -8.06 -9.89 6.42
CA VAL A 106 -9.44 -9.72 5.93
C VAL A 106 -10.40 -10.78 6.48
N SER A 107 -9.90 -11.99 6.80
CA SER A 107 -10.72 -13.08 7.36
C SER A 107 -11.02 -12.92 8.86
N ASN A 108 -10.31 -12.04 9.55
CA ASN A 108 -10.46 -11.85 10.99
C ASN A 108 -11.33 -10.65 11.39
N ILE A 109 -11.98 -9.97 10.44
CA ILE A 109 -12.97 -8.93 10.77
C ILE A 109 -14.16 -9.54 11.48
N SER A 110 -14.60 -8.98 12.62
CA SER A 110 -15.72 -9.52 13.38
C SER A 110 -16.50 -8.48 14.15
N GLU A 111 -17.79 -8.76 14.38
CA GLU A 111 -18.67 -7.92 15.19
C GLU A 111 -18.20 -7.81 16.64
N SER A 112 -17.65 -8.90 17.20
CA SER A 112 -17.10 -8.94 18.57
C SER A 112 -15.97 -7.92 18.78
N LYS A 113 -15.24 -7.56 17.71
CA LYS A 113 -14.19 -6.53 17.69
C LYS A 113 -14.69 -5.20 17.13
N ASP A 114 -16.01 -4.92 17.12
CA ASP A 114 -16.60 -3.74 16.49
C ASP A 114 -16.15 -3.55 15.03
N TRP A 115 -16.08 -4.66 14.30
CA TRP A 115 -15.69 -4.73 12.89
C TRP A 115 -14.21 -4.34 12.61
N CYS A 116 -13.35 -4.35 13.62
CA CYS A 116 -11.90 -4.37 13.44
C CYS A 116 -11.43 -5.76 13.01
N THR A 117 -10.28 -5.85 12.35
CA THR A 117 -9.49 -7.07 12.25
C THR A 117 -8.55 -7.19 13.46
N TYR A 118 -7.55 -8.06 13.44
CA TYR A 118 -6.45 -8.00 14.41
C TYR A 118 -5.48 -6.88 14.02
N TRP A 119 -4.93 -6.20 15.02
CA TRP A 119 -3.88 -5.22 14.79
C TRP A 119 -2.59 -5.90 14.34
N GLU A 120 -2.21 -6.94 15.05
CA GLU A 120 -0.98 -7.70 14.82
C GLU A 120 -1.27 -9.20 14.94
N ILE A 121 -0.70 -10.00 14.03
CA ILE A 121 -0.81 -11.45 14.00
C ILE A 121 0.59 -12.05 14.09
N ASN A 122 0.80 -13.02 14.98
CA ASN A 122 2.10 -13.66 15.17
C ASN A 122 2.25 -14.93 14.32
N LYS A 123 3.48 -15.46 14.29
CA LYS A 123 3.82 -16.69 13.54
C LYS A 123 3.02 -17.94 13.90
N PHE A 124 2.29 -17.92 15.04
CA PHE A 124 1.41 -19.02 15.48
C PHE A 124 -0.05 -18.87 14.99
N ALA A 125 -0.30 -17.97 14.05
CA ALA A 125 -1.62 -17.63 13.53
C ALA A 125 -2.60 -17.12 14.61
N LYS A 126 -2.09 -16.39 15.60
CA LYS A 126 -2.85 -15.82 16.71
C LYS A 126 -2.62 -14.31 16.77
N PRO A 127 -3.57 -13.52 17.31
CA PRO A 127 -3.28 -12.13 17.61
C PRO A 127 -2.07 -12.03 18.55
N ALA A 128 -1.21 -11.04 18.32
CA ALA A 128 -0.04 -10.82 19.15
C ALA A 128 -0.47 -10.39 20.57
N PRO A 129 0.04 -11.02 21.62
CA PRO A 129 -0.41 -10.76 22.99
C PRO A 129 -0.06 -9.35 23.49
N GLU A 130 0.90 -8.70 22.86
CA GLU A 130 1.30 -7.32 23.15
C GLU A 130 0.18 -6.32 22.82
N ASP A 131 -0.65 -6.63 21.82
CA ASP A 131 -1.69 -5.74 21.31
C ASP A 131 -3.10 -6.30 21.47
N TYR A 132 -3.25 -7.48 22.08
CA TYR A 132 -4.54 -8.15 22.20
C TYR A 132 -4.67 -8.95 23.48
N ARG A 133 -5.69 -8.64 24.27
CA ARG A 133 -6.11 -9.41 25.46
C ARG A 133 -7.36 -10.23 25.16
N ASN A 134 -8.35 -9.63 24.56
CA ASN A 134 -9.61 -10.22 24.09
C ASN A 134 -10.31 -9.27 23.11
N ASP A 135 -11.47 -9.67 22.56
CA ASP A 135 -12.22 -8.87 21.57
C ASP A 135 -12.77 -7.53 22.09
N GLN A 136 -12.71 -7.26 23.40
CA GLN A 136 -13.09 -5.99 24.01
C GLN A 136 -11.89 -5.14 24.42
N GLU A 137 -10.73 -5.75 24.58
CA GLU A 137 -9.51 -5.14 25.11
C GLU A 137 -8.35 -5.42 24.14
N PHE A 138 -8.12 -4.52 23.20
CA PHE A 138 -7.07 -4.63 22.19
C PHE A 138 -6.62 -3.27 21.68
N TRP A 139 -5.42 -3.23 21.12
CA TRP A 139 -4.90 -2.06 20.38
C TRP A 139 -5.46 -2.03 18.96
N TYR A 140 -5.90 -0.88 18.50
CA TYR A 140 -6.28 -0.69 17.10
C TYR A 140 -6.28 0.76 16.65
N ASN A 141 -5.61 1.06 15.53
CA ASN A 141 -5.72 2.34 14.84
C ASN A 141 -6.78 2.23 13.74
N LEU A 142 -7.70 3.19 13.72
CA LEU A 142 -8.87 3.13 12.83
C LEU A 142 -8.54 3.29 11.34
N ASN A 143 -7.37 3.78 11.00
CA ASN A 143 -6.85 3.84 9.64
C ASN A 143 -6.78 2.44 8.98
N ALA A 144 -6.41 1.44 9.76
CA ALA A 144 -5.98 0.12 9.27
C ALA A 144 -6.98 -0.57 8.33
N ASN A 145 -8.28 -0.52 8.62
CA ASN A 145 -9.28 -1.12 7.75
C ASN A 145 -9.30 -0.46 6.35
N PHE A 146 -9.16 0.86 6.29
CA PHE A 146 -9.16 1.61 5.02
C PHE A 146 -7.85 1.44 4.26
N GLU A 147 -6.73 1.37 4.99
CA GLU A 147 -5.42 1.05 4.43
C GLU A 147 -5.41 -0.32 3.77
N LEU A 148 -6.01 -1.31 4.41
CA LEU A 148 -6.09 -2.68 3.91
C LEU A 148 -6.92 -2.77 2.61
N ILE A 149 -8.01 -1.98 2.47
CA ILE A 149 -8.73 -1.85 1.20
C ILE A 149 -7.81 -1.30 0.11
N HIS A 150 -7.05 -0.24 0.43
CA HIS A 150 -6.12 0.36 -0.52
C HIS A 150 -4.97 -0.58 -0.87
N ALA A 151 -4.42 -1.28 0.11
CA ALA A 151 -3.39 -2.29 -0.07
C ALA A 151 -3.82 -3.41 -1.04
N CYS A 152 -5.01 -3.96 -0.87
CA CYS A 152 -5.57 -4.97 -1.78
C CYS A 152 -5.75 -4.43 -3.21
N TRP A 153 -6.18 -3.17 -3.34
CA TRP A 153 -6.26 -2.52 -4.64
C TRP A 153 -4.89 -2.34 -5.30
N ARG A 154 -3.86 -1.91 -4.55
CA ARG A 154 -2.46 -1.82 -5.04
C ARG A 154 -1.94 -3.18 -5.49
N MET A 155 -2.20 -4.24 -4.70
CA MET A 155 -1.82 -5.60 -5.06
C MET A 155 -2.46 -6.08 -6.36
N TYR A 156 -3.76 -5.81 -6.55
CA TYR A 156 -4.42 -6.09 -7.81
C TYR A 156 -3.79 -5.34 -8.99
N LEU A 157 -3.52 -4.04 -8.83
CA LEU A 157 -2.89 -3.24 -9.89
C LEU A 157 -1.50 -3.76 -10.25
N TRP A 158 -0.71 -4.16 -9.24
CA TRP A 158 0.65 -4.66 -9.42
C TRP A 158 0.70 -6.04 -10.06
N THR A 159 -0.04 -6.99 -9.49
CA THR A 159 0.05 -8.40 -9.86
C THR A 159 -0.86 -8.81 -11.01
N GLY A 160 -2.00 -8.14 -11.17
CA GLY A 160 -3.11 -8.57 -12.02
C GLY A 160 -3.97 -9.67 -11.39
N ASP A 161 -3.66 -10.11 -10.17
CA ASP A 161 -4.42 -11.13 -9.47
C ASP A 161 -5.74 -10.60 -8.92
N SER A 162 -6.82 -10.98 -9.57
CA SER A 162 -8.18 -10.55 -9.19
C SER A 162 -8.63 -11.09 -7.82
N THR A 163 -7.97 -12.09 -7.26
CA THR A 163 -8.32 -12.65 -5.94
C THR A 163 -8.34 -11.57 -4.87
N TYR A 164 -7.40 -10.62 -4.89
CA TYR A 164 -7.35 -9.49 -3.97
C TYR A 164 -8.60 -8.59 -3.95
N ILE A 165 -9.44 -8.66 -5.01
CA ILE A 165 -10.61 -7.80 -5.14
C ILE A 165 -11.91 -8.57 -5.38
N THR A 166 -11.86 -9.90 -5.57
CA THR A 166 -13.04 -10.71 -5.91
C THR A 166 -13.30 -11.85 -4.94
N ALA A 167 -12.29 -12.35 -4.23
CA ALA A 167 -12.48 -13.46 -3.31
C ALA A 167 -13.47 -13.10 -2.17
N PRO A 168 -14.31 -14.06 -1.72
CA PRO A 168 -15.39 -13.79 -0.77
C PRO A 168 -14.95 -13.08 0.51
N ALA A 169 -13.85 -13.52 1.14
CA ALA A 169 -13.33 -12.91 2.37
C ALA A 169 -12.92 -11.44 2.16
N PHE A 170 -12.25 -11.12 1.06
CA PHE A 170 -11.85 -9.75 0.72
C PHE A 170 -13.07 -8.87 0.50
N ARG A 171 -14.04 -9.33 -0.29
CA ARG A 171 -15.28 -8.57 -0.53
C ARG A 171 -16.06 -8.32 0.75
N GLN A 172 -16.21 -9.34 1.58
CA GLN A 172 -16.89 -9.21 2.88
C GLN A 172 -16.18 -8.17 3.76
N PHE A 173 -14.86 -8.23 3.85
CA PHE A 173 -14.07 -7.25 4.60
C PHE A 173 -14.31 -5.82 4.09
N PHE A 174 -14.29 -5.62 2.78
CA PHE A 174 -14.51 -4.29 2.20
C PHE A 174 -15.91 -3.77 2.51
N ASP A 175 -16.94 -4.59 2.28
CA ASP A 175 -18.32 -4.21 2.52
C ASP A 175 -18.58 -3.88 4.00
N LEU A 176 -18.05 -4.68 4.92
CA LEU A 176 -18.17 -4.44 6.37
C LEU A 176 -17.43 -3.18 6.80
N THR A 177 -16.24 -2.92 6.25
CA THR A 177 -15.45 -1.73 6.56
C THR A 177 -16.18 -0.44 6.15
N VAL A 178 -16.68 -0.39 4.91
CA VAL A 178 -17.31 0.85 4.40
C VAL A 178 -18.75 1.05 4.90
N THR A 179 -19.29 0.11 5.67
CA THR A 179 -20.63 0.18 6.27
C THR A 179 -20.57 0.04 7.80
N LYS A 180 -20.58 -1.15 8.31
CA LYS A 180 -20.68 -1.45 9.75
C LYS A 180 -19.55 -0.84 10.58
N TYR A 181 -18.31 -0.95 10.12
CA TYR A 181 -17.16 -0.36 10.79
C TYR A 181 -17.26 1.18 10.84
N THR A 182 -17.56 1.79 9.69
CA THR A 182 -17.73 3.26 9.59
C THR A 182 -18.82 3.76 10.54
N ASP A 183 -19.96 3.06 10.61
CA ASP A 183 -21.07 3.41 11.49
C ASP A 183 -20.71 3.20 12.97
N ARG A 184 -20.13 2.05 13.29
CA ARG A 184 -19.80 1.67 14.68
C ARG A 184 -18.78 2.61 15.32
N TRP A 185 -17.83 3.12 14.54
CA TRP A 185 -16.77 4.02 15.01
C TRP A 185 -17.08 5.51 14.80
N HIS A 186 -18.29 5.88 14.41
CA HIS A 186 -18.73 7.26 14.17
C HIS A 186 -17.80 8.00 13.20
N LEU A 187 -17.52 7.39 12.05
CA LEU A 187 -16.56 7.91 11.07
C LEU A 187 -17.21 8.61 9.88
N GLN A 188 -18.53 8.90 9.90
CA GLN A 188 -19.20 9.68 8.86
C GLN A 188 -18.63 11.11 8.81
N PRO A 189 -18.56 11.77 7.63
CA PRO A 189 -17.94 13.09 7.48
C PRO A 189 -18.46 14.15 8.47
N GLU A 190 -19.76 14.15 8.73
CA GLU A 190 -20.41 15.09 9.66
C GLU A 190 -20.14 14.81 11.14
N MET A 191 -19.60 13.63 11.46
CA MET A 191 -19.29 13.21 12.82
C MET A 191 -17.82 13.39 13.21
N LEU A 192 -16.92 13.57 12.25
CA LEU A 192 -15.46 13.50 12.47
C LEU A 192 -14.98 14.42 13.62
N LEU A 193 -15.47 15.67 13.66
CA LEU A 193 -15.12 16.63 14.71
C LEU A 193 -16.10 16.62 15.90
N LYS A 194 -17.07 15.68 15.91
CA LYS A 194 -18.07 15.49 16.97
C LYS A 194 -18.05 14.07 17.52
N ARG A 195 -17.04 13.30 17.17
CA ARG A 195 -16.91 11.91 17.56
C ARG A 195 -16.91 11.79 19.10
N PRO A 196 -17.64 10.80 19.67
CA PRO A 196 -17.59 10.55 21.11
C PRO A 196 -16.18 10.27 21.61
N VAL A 197 -15.94 10.60 22.87
CA VAL A 197 -14.66 10.29 23.54
C VAL A 197 -14.61 8.79 23.82
N TYR A 198 -13.55 8.12 23.41
CA TYR A 198 -13.34 6.68 23.55
C TYR A 198 -14.58 5.84 23.16
N PRO A 199 -15.08 5.99 21.93
CA PRO A 199 -16.25 5.22 21.51
C PRO A 199 -15.92 3.72 21.53
N ASN A 200 -16.90 2.93 21.98
CA ASN A 200 -16.80 1.47 22.10
C ASN A 200 -15.75 0.97 23.12
N ALA A 201 -15.24 1.81 23.97
CA ALA A 201 -14.35 1.37 25.04
C ALA A 201 -15.07 0.41 26.02
N PRO A 202 -14.36 -0.51 26.68
CA PRO A 202 -14.91 -1.39 27.68
C PRO A 202 -15.62 -0.65 28.80
N VAL A 203 -16.64 -1.28 29.40
CA VAL A 203 -17.40 -0.74 30.53
C VAL A 203 -17.22 -1.67 31.74
N PRO A 204 -16.78 -1.13 32.91
CA PRO A 204 -16.43 0.26 33.19
C PRO A 204 -15.13 0.70 32.50
N PHE A 205 -15.10 1.94 31.99
CA PHE A 205 -13.90 2.50 31.36
C PHE A 205 -12.83 2.80 32.41
N ASN A 206 -11.61 2.31 32.15
CA ASN A 206 -10.43 2.60 32.97
C ASN A 206 -9.38 3.34 32.13
N PHE A 207 -9.21 4.65 32.39
CA PHE A 207 -8.24 5.47 31.70
C PHE A 207 -6.79 4.99 31.86
N ASN A 208 -6.47 4.34 32.97
CA ASN A 208 -5.13 3.81 33.22
C ASN A 208 -4.86 2.46 32.53
N ASP A 209 -5.90 1.80 32.02
CA ASP A 209 -5.71 0.59 31.22
C ASP A 209 -5.39 0.98 29.78
N TYR A 210 -4.25 0.48 29.32
CA TYR A 210 -3.75 0.72 27.98
C TYR A 210 -4.73 0.25 26.90
N PHE A 211 -5.30 -0.97 27.03
CA PHE A 211 -6.21 -1.52 26.04
C PHE A 211 -7.58 -0.81 26.00
N HIS A 212 -7.97 -0.14 27.07
CA HIS A 212 -9.18 0.71 27.05
C HIS A 212 -8.97 1.99 26.26
N ARG A 213 -7.80 2.63 26.41
CA ARG A 213 -7.48 3.89 25.70
C ARG A 213 -7.14 3.69 24.24
N CYS A 214 -6.46 2.60 23.92
CA CYS A 214 -5.91 2.36 22.60
C CYS A 214 -6.86 1.57 21.67
N ARG A 215 -8.06 1.25 22.14
CA ARG A 215 -9.09 0.63 21.32
C ARG A 215 -9.75 1.67 20.42
N GLY A 216 -9.42 1.63 19.14
CA GLY A 216 -9.96 2.58 18.15
C GLY A 216 -9.30 3.96 18.19
N LEU A 217 -7.98 4.01 18.22
CA LEU A 217 -7.21 5.23 18.06
C LEU A 217 -7.53 5.91 16.72
N PRO A 218 -7.79 7.24 16.73
CA PRO A 218 -8.25 7.95 15.55
C PRO A 218 -7.11 8.48 14.67
N SER A 219 -5.89 7.99 14.85
CA SER A 219 -4.69 8.44 14.12
C SER A 219 -3.59 7.40 14.24
N TYR A 220 -2.67 7.44 13.30
CA TYR A 220 -1.36 6.83 13.40
C TYR A 220 -0.50 7.45 14.53
N TYR A 221 -0.65 8.74 14.76
CA TYR A 221 0.10 9.46 15.77
C TYR A 221 -0.48 9.23 17.17
N GLU A 222 0.22 8.45 17.97
CA GLU A 222 -0.25 7.90 19.24
C GLU A 222 0.11 8.76 20.47
N ALA A 223 0.95 9.78 20.29
CA ALA A 223 1.47 10.59 21.40
C ALA A 223 0.45 11.58 22.03
N ILE A 224 -0.72 11.77 21.42
CA ILE A 224 -1.76 12.70 21.88
C ILE A 224 -2.88 11.95 22.59
N ALA A 225 -2.86 11.91 23.91
CA ALA A 225 -3.80 11.14 24.73
C ALA A 225 -5.28 11.61 24.64
N ASP A 226 -5.53 12.89 24.33
CA ASP A 226 -6.88 13.46 24.20
C ASP A 226 -7.30 13.67 22.73
N MET A 227 -6.68 12.93 21.79
CA MET A 227 -7.00 13.04 20.37
C MET A 227 -8.37 12.45 20.06
N GLY A 228 -9.23 13.27 19.45
CA GLY A 228 -10.55 12.86 18.97
C GLY A 228 -10.54 12.40 17.52
N MET A 229 -9.67 13.01 16.68
CA MET A 229 -9.52 12.72 15.26
C MET A 229 -8.14 13.11 14.74
N GLY A 230 -7.56 12.31 13.87
CA GLY A 230 -6.37 12.62 13.09
C GLY A 230 -6.68 12.90 11.63
N VAL A 231 -5.94 13.80 10.99
CA VAL A 231 -6.09 14.10 9.56
C VAL A 231 -5.68 12.91 8.68
N ASP A 232 -4.72 12.13 9.13
CA ASP A 232 -4.26 10.89 8.50
C ASP A 232 -5.37 9.84 8.41
N LEU A 233 -6.25 9.72 9.43
CA LEU A 233 -7.44 8.87 9.34
C LEU A 233 -8.43 9.39 8.31
N VAL A 234 -8.63 10.72 8.21
CA VAL A 234 -9.50 11.30 7.17
C VAL A 234 -8.96 11.01 5.77
N ALA A 235 -7.64 11.12 5.60
CA ALA A 235 -6.97 10.78 4.35
C ALA A 235 -7.04 9.28 4.03
N ALA A 236 -6.89 8.41 5.03
CA ALA A 236 -7.04 6.96 4.87
C ALA A 236 -8.47 6.59 4.43
N MET A 237 -9.50 7.20 5.04
CA MET A 237 -10.91 7.01 4.63
C MET A 237 -11.13 7.46 3.18
N TYR A 238 -10.64 8.63 2.80
CA TYR A 238 -10.70 9.10 1.42
C TYR A 238 -10.09 8.08 0.45
N ARG A 239 -8.87 7.61 0.74
CA ARG A 239 -8.15 6.67 -0.14
C ARG A 239 -8.79 5.29 -0.14
N GLY A 240 -9.18 4.76 1.01
CA GLY A 240 -9.86 3.47 1.14
C GLY A 240 -11.18 3.44 0.35
N LEU A 241 -12.01 4.48 0.48
CA LEU A 241 -13.28 4.60 -0.27
C LEU A 241 -13.07 4.80 -1.77
N THR A 242 -12.03 5.54 -2.17
CA THR A 242 -11.64 5.68 -3.59
C THR A 242 -11.25 4.33 -4.18
N SER A 243 -10.47 3.54 -3.44
CA SER A 243 -10.07 2.20 -3.82
C SER A 243 -11.26 1.24 -3.87
N TYR A 244 -12.13 1.26 -2.87
CA TYR A 244 -13.37 0.48 -2.88
C TYR A 244 -14.26 0.81 -4.06
N ALA A 245 -14.42 2.09 -4.39
CA ALA A 245 -15.18 2.52 -5.57
C ALA A 245 -14.56 1.99 -6.87
N ALA A 246 -13.23 1.97 -6.98
CA ALA A 246 -12.52 1.40 -8.12
C ALA A 246 -12.69 -0.13 -8.21
N ILE A 247 -12.65 -0.83 -7.07
CA ILE A 247 -12.94 -2.27 -6.96
C ILE A 247 -14.38 -2.57 -7.39
N ALA A 248 -15.35 -1.81 -6.89
CA ALA A 248 -16.76 -1.94 -7.26
C ALA A 248 -16.98 -1.72 -8.76
N ASP A 249 -16.33 -0.69 -9.33
CA ASP A 249 -16.38 -0.41 -10.76
C ASP A 249 -15.82 -1.56 -11.60
N ARG A 250 -14.67 -2.10 -11.19
CA ARG A 250 -14.02 -3.25 -11.84
C ARG A 250 -14.90 -4.50 -11.77
N ASN A 251 -15.63 -4.71 -10.69
CA ASN A 251 -16.57 -5.81 -10.48
C ASN A 251 -17.96 -5.57 -11.11
N GLY A 252 -18.15 -4.51 -11.88
CA GLY A 252 -19.39 -4.20 -12.58
C GLY A 252 -20.45 -3.48 -11.73
N ALA A 253 -20.21 -3.21 -10.46
CA ALA A 253 -21.15 -2.56 -9.53
C ALA A 253 -21.12 -1.02 -9.67
N LYS A 254 -21.46 -0.50 -10.85
CA LYS A 254 -21.36 0.93 -11.22
C LYS A 254 -22.07 1.89 -10.25
N ARG A 255 -23.27 1.52 -9.75
CA ARG A 255 -24.02 2.33 -8.79
C ARG A 255 -23.26 2.45 -7.46
N THR A 256 -22.77 1.34 -6.93
CA THR A 256 -21.95 1.29 -5.73
C THR A 256 -20.70 2.15 -5.92
N ALA A 257 -20.00 2.00 -7.04
CA ALA A 257 -18.84 2.82 -7.38
C ALA A 257 -19.14 4.31 -7.35
N GLY A 258 -20.25 4.75 -7.95
CA GLY A 258 -20.69 6.15 -7.94
C GLY A 258 -20.95 6.67 -6.51
N THR A 259 -21.68 5.89 -5.71
CA THR A 259 -21.99 6.24 -4.31
C THR A 259 -20.71 6.44 -3.49
N TYR A 260 -19.75 5.53 -3.60
CA TYR A 260 -18.53 5.61 -2.78
C TYR A 260 -17.49 6.61 -3.30
N ARG A 261 -17.50 6.95 -4.59
CA ARG A 261 -16.76 8.13 -5.09
C ARG A 261 -17.29 9.43 -4.47
N ALA A 262 -18.61 9.56 -4.38
CA ALA A 262 -19.23 10.75 -3.75
C ALA A 262 -18.90 10.82 -2.25
N LYS A 263 -18.94 9.68 -1.53
CA LYS A 263 -18.53 9.62 -0.12
C LYS A 263 -17.05 9.99 0.04
N ALA A 264 -16.14 9.43 -0.78
CA ALA A 264 -14.74 9.79 -0.76
C ALA A 264 -14.52 11.30 -0.97
N ALA A 265 -15.23 11.90 -1.94
CA ALA A 265 -15.17 13.33 -2.17
C ALA A 265 -15.62 14.16 -0.95
N ALA A 266 -16.58 13.67 -0.16
CA ALA A 266 -17.01 14.35 1.07
C ALA A 266 -15.89 14.38 2.13
N TYR A 267 -15.13 13.29 2.32
CA TYR A 267 -13.95 13.26 3.21
C TYR A 267 -12.85 14.18 2.71
N HIS A 268 -12.56 14.16 1.42
CA HIS A 268 -11.59 15.07 0.82
C HIS A 268 -11.97 16.54 1.05
N ASN A 269 -13.22 16.90 0.77
CA ASN A 269 -13.71 18.25 1.00
C ASN A 269 -13.63 18.65 2.49
N HIS A 270 -14.00 17.72 3.40
CA HIS A 270 -13.86 17.96 4.84
C HIS A 270 -12.40 18.25 5.23
N MET A 271 -11.46 17.45 4.69
CA MET A 271 -10.02 17.68 4.93
C MET A 271 -9.56 19.04 4.40
N GLU A 272 -9.89 19.38 3.17
CA GLU A 272 -9.46 20.62 2.53
C GLU A 272 -10.06 21.89 3.19
N THR A 273 -11.26 21.80 3.76
CA THR A 273 -11.98 22.96 4.31
C THR A 273 -11.81 23.12 5.83
N GLN A 274 -11.62 22.02 6.58
CA GLN A 274 -11.59 22.08 8.04
C GLN A 274 -10.17 21.94 8.61
N TRP A 275 -9.26 21.28 7.88
CA TRP A 275 -7.94 20.95 8.45
C TRP A 275 -6.81 21.86 7.99
N TRP A 276 -7.03 22.66 6.94
CA TRP A 276 -6.03 23.60 6.48
C TRP A 276 -5.96 24.84 7.39
N ASP A 277 -4.81 25.06 8.00
CA ASP A 277 -4.52 26.26 8.77
C ASP A 277 -3.98 27.33 7.80
N GLN A 278 -4.82 28.32 7.52
CA GLN A 278 -4.50 29.37 6.54
C GLN A 278 -3.35 30.28 7.02
N GLU A 279 -3.21 30.50 8.33
CA GLU A 279 -2.17 31.36 8.90
C GLU A 279 -0.80 30.65 8.85
N ALA A 280 -0.73 29.41 9.31
CA ALA A 280 0.49 28.61 9.27
C ALA A 280 0.84 28.15 7.84
N GLY A 281 -0.15 28.05 6.93
CA GLY A 281 0.01 27.49 5.60
C GLY A 281 0.33 26.00 5.60
N LEU A 282 -0.19 25.25 6.58
CA LEU A 282 0.01 23.81 6.81
C LEU A 282 -1.29 23.17 7.25
N TYR A 283 -1.39 21.85 7.13
CA TYR A 283 -2.50 21.11 7.71
C TYR A 283 -2.36 21.02 9.23
N ASN A 284 -3.48 21.12 9.96
CA ASN A 284 -3.55 20.59 11.31
C ASN A 284 -3.54 19.07 11.24
N THR A 285 -2.85 18.41 12.15
CA THR A 285 -2.69 16.95 12.10
C THR A 285 -3.62 16.23 13.06
N TYR A 286 -4.09 16.90 14.09
CA TYR A 286 -5.07 16.35 15.01
C TYR A 286 -6.11 17.37 15.47
N PHE A 287 -7.26 16.84 15.92
CA PHE A 287 -8.32 17.55 16.61
C PHE A 287 -8.58 16.83 17.94
N ASN A 288 -8.55 17.57 19.05
CA ASN A 288 -8.67 16.98 20.39
C ASN A 288 -10.10 17.03 20.96
N HIS A 289 -10.34 16.31 22.05
CA HIS A 289 -11.63 16.27 22.72
C HIS A 289 -12.06 17.62 23.34
N LYS A 290 -11.16 18.60 23.42
CA LYS A 290 -11.47 19.99 23.87
C LYS A 290 -11.90 20.89 22.71
N GLY A 291 -12.07 20.35 21.51
CA GLY A 291 -12.50 21.09 20.33
C GLY A 291 -11.40 21.97 19.71
N ARG A 292 -10.13 21.59 19.84
CA ARG A 292 -8.98 22.36 19.32
C ARG A 292 -8.18 21.55 18.31
N PHE A 293 -7.83 22.22 17.23
CA PHE A 293 -6.84 21.73 16.29
C PHE A 293 -5.42 21.90 16.82
N GLY A 294 -4.51 21.02 16.38
CA GLY A 294 -3.09 21.10 16.67
C GLY A 294 -2.24 20.42 15.59
N LYS A 295 -0.94 20.58 15.71
CA LYS A 295 0.07 20.05 14.79
C LYS A 295 0.96 19.06 15.52
N GLY A 296 1.28 17.99 14.85
CA GLY A 296 2.16 16.90 15.26
C GLY A 296 2.54 16.07 14.05
N GLU A 297 2.68 14.77 14.20
CA GLU A 297 2.91 13.87 13.08
C GLU A 297 1.63 13.59 12.29
N GLY A 298 1.76 13.02 11.08
CA GLY A 298 0.64 12.61 10.23
C GLY A 298 0.62 13.22 8.83
N GLU A 299 1.32 14.32 8.57
CA GLU A 299 1.34 14.99 7.25
C GLU A 299 1.90 14.09 6.13
N ALA A 300 2.89 13.23 6.43
CA ALA A 300 3.45 12.30 5.46
C ALA A 300 2.37 11.37 4.85
N TYR A 301 1.37 11.01 5.65
CA TYR A 301 0.27 10.15 5.19
C TYR A 301 -0.70 10.86 4.25
N LEU A 302 -0.81 12.19 4.28
CA LEU A 302 -1.58 12.94 3.30
C LEU A 302 -1.03 12.72 1.88
N LEU A 303 0.30 12.66 1.76
CA LEU A 303 0.99 12.33 0.50
C LEU A 303 0.84 10.85 0.17
N TRP A 304 1.03 9.97 1.16
CA TRP A 304 0.89 8.52 0.99
C TRP A 304 -0.48 8.12 0.43
N TYR A 305 -1.54 8.68 1.00
CA TYR A 305 -2.91 8.41 0.55
C TYR A 305 -3.30 9.19 -0.72
N ASP A 306 -2.39 9.99 -1.30
CA ASP A 306 -2.70 10.84 -2.45
C ASP A 306 -3.97 11.68 -2.17
N ALA A 307 -4.02 12.23 -0.97
CA ALA A 307 -5.19 12.92 -0.47
C ALA A 307 -5.18 14.43 -0.77
N LEU A 308 -4.07 14.96 -1.27
CA LEU A 308 -3.90 16.36 -1.59
C LEU A 308 -4.05 16.59 -3.10
N THR A 309 -4.78 17.63 -3.49
CA THR A 309 -5.01 18.01 -4.90
C THR A 309 -4.57 19.43 -5.23
N ASP A 310 -4.46 20.31 -4.23
CA ASP A 310 -3.94 21.66 -4.41
C ASP A 310 -2.40 21.66 -4.47
N SER A 311 -1.86 22.02 -5.63
CA SER A 311 -0.42 21.98 -5.87
C SER A 311 0.38 22.93 -4.96
N SER A 312 -0.21 24.03 -4.48
CA SER A 312 0.43 24.95 -3.56
C SER A 312 0.53 24.33 -2.15
N ARG A 313 -0.55 23.69 -1.66
CA ARG A 313 -0.57 22.98 -0.39
C ARG A 313 0.36 21.79 -0.39
N ILE A 314 0.42 21.02 -1.49
CA ILE A 314 1.37 19.92 -1.67
C ILE A 314 2.80 20.42 -1.55
N ARG A 315 3.16 21.51 -2.26
CA ARG A 315 4.52 22.07 -2.18
C ARG A 315 4.88 22.50 -0.76
N ARG A 316 3.94 23.13 -0.03
CA ARG A 316 4.16 23.53 1.36
C ARG A 316 4.32 22.33 2.29
N THR A 317 3.49 21.32 2.16
CA THR A 317 3.59 20.07 2.93
C THR A 317 4.93 19.37 2.67
N ILE A 318 5.36 19.25 1.41
CA ILE A 318 6.67 18.68 1.05
C ILE A 318 7.82 19.49 1.63
N ALA A 319 7.77 20.82 1.53
CA ALA A 319 8.81 21.70 2.08
C ALA A 319 8.90 21.57 3.61
N HIS A 320 7.76 21.48 4.30
CA HIS A 320 7.72 21.24 5.74
C HIS A 320 8.31 19.90 6.13
N LEU A 321 7.92 18.82 5.43
CA LEU A 321 8.46 17.49 5.66
C LEU A 321 9.97 17.43 5.42
N ALA A 322 10.47 18.06 4.36
CA ALA A 322 11.89 18.08 4.03
C ALA A 322 12.75 18.91 5.01
N ALA A 323 12.16 19.92 5.66
CA ALA A 323 12.85 20.80 6.61
C ALA A 323 12.82 20.29 8.07
N SER A 324 11.95 19.34 8.39
CA SER A 324 11.73 18.83 9.73
C SER A 324 12.44 17.51 9.97
N LYS A 325 12.66 17.18 11.24
CA LYS A 325 13.16 15.86 11.64
C LYS A 325 11.98 14.95 11.96
N TRP A 326 11.94 13.81 11.31
CA TRP A 326 10.91 12.79 11.51
C TRP A 326 11.57 11.46 11.90
N ASN A 327 10.81 10.61 12.57
CA ASN A 327 11.20 9.23 12.81
C ASN A 327 11.20 8.42 11.50
N VAL A 328 11.82 7.26 11.51
CA VAL A 328 11.94 6.41 10.30
C VAL A 328 10.58 5.92 9.80
N GLU A 329 9.60 5.76 10.67
CA GLU A 329 8.23 5.33 10.33
C GLU A 329 7.54 6.35 9.41
N ASN A 330 7.75 7.65 9.63
CA ASN A 330 7.27 8.70 8.74
C ASN A 330 8.08 8.79 7.45
N LEU A 331 9.40 8.52 7.52
CA LEU A 331 10.32 8.69 6.39
C LEU A 331 10.28 7.51 5.41
N SER A 332 9.95 6.30 5.87
CA SER A 332 10.05 5.06 5.09
C SER A 332 9.30 5.11 3.75
N TYR A 333 8.20 5.85 3.70
CA TYR A 333 7.35 5.96 2.51
C TYR A 333 7.66 7.20 1.65
N LEU A 334 8.40 8.17 2.19
CA LEU A 334 8.62 9.46 1.52
C LEU A 334 9.47 9.35 0.27
N SER A 335 10.37 8.37 0.16
CA SER A 335 11.20 8.19 -1.03
C SER A 335 10.37 8.00 -2.30
N TYR A 336 9.33 7.15 -2.24
CA TYR A 336 8.39 6.98 -3.34
C TYR A 336 7.54 8.23 -3.56
N GLN A 337 6.99 8.81 -2.48
CA GLN A 337 6.12 9.98 -2.58
C GLN A 337 6.84 11.19 -3.18
N MET A 338 8.06 11.48 -2.76
CA MET A 338 8.85 12.57 -3.32
C MET A 338 9.08 12.39 -4.83
N SER A 339 9.42 11.18 -5.27
CA SER A 339 9.55 10.87 -6.71
C SER A 339 8.24 11.09 -7.46
N ARG A 340 7.11 10.70 -6.89
CA ARG A 340 5.79 10.85 -7.49
C ARG A 340 5.42 12.31 -7.74
N TYR A 341 5.80 13.20 -6.83
CA TYR A 341 5.55 14.64 -6.95
C TYR A 341 6.65 15.41 -7.70
N GLY A 342 7.68 14.73 -8.19
CA GLY A 342 8.78 15.34 -8.99
C GLY A 342 9.96 15.84 -8.17
N TYR A 343 10.06 15.48 -6.89
CA TYR A 343 11.16 15.84 -5.99
C TYR A 343 12.20 14.69 -5.95
N PHE A 344 12.89 14.50 -7.08
CA PHE A 344 13.76 13.33 -7.28
C PHE A 344 15.00 13.34 -6.40
N ASP A 345 15.57 14.51 -6.13
CA ASP A 345 16.77 14.67 -5.30
C ASP A 345 16.45 14.40 -3.81
N GLU A 346 15.26 14.82 -3.33
CA GLU A 346 14.76 14.50 -2.02
C GLU A 346 14.50 12.99 -1.86
N ALA A 347 13.88 12.38 -2.86
CA ALA A 347 13.64 10.93 -2.88
C ALA A 347 14.95 10.15 -2.77
N TYR A 348 15.96 10.55 -3.54
CA TYR A 348 17.28 9.94 -3.51
C TYR A 348 17.96 10.12 -2.14
N ARG A 349 17.90 11.32 -1.55
CA ARG A 349 18.44 11.58 -0.20
C ARG A 349 17.79 10.70 0.87
N TYR A 350 16.46 10.52 0.83
CA TYR A 350 15.77 9.63 1.78
C TYR A 350 16.19 8.17 1.61
N ILE A 351 16.37 7.69 0.38
CA ILE A 351 16.86 6.33 0.13
C ILE A 351 18.24 6.13 0.78
N LEU A 352 19.17 7.07 0.57
CA LEU A 352 20.52 6.97 1.14
C LEU A 352 20.48 7.07 2.67
N PHE A 353 19.71 8.00 3.23
CA PHE A 353 19.55 8.18 4.67
C PHE A 353 19.00 6.92 5.33
N LEU A 354 17.91 6.37 4.81
CA LEU A 354 17.25 5.19 5.39
C LEU A 354 18.12 3.92 5.32
N THR A 355 19.09 3.87 4.41
CA THR A 355 20.01 2.74 4.27
C THR A 355 21.37 2.96 4.92
N ASP A 356 21.63 4.15 5.46
CA ASP A 356 22.88 4.42 6.16
C ASP A 356 22.95 3.59 7.45
N PRO A 357 24.06 2.86 7.71
CA PRO A 357 24.21 2.07 8.91
C PRO A 357 24.08 2.84 10.23
N SER A 358 24.29 4.16 10.20
CA SER A 358 24.19 5.03 11.38
C SER A 358 22.78 5.55 11.63
N THR A 359 21.81 5.32 10.73
CA THR A 359 20.44 5.77 10.90
C THR A 359 19.78 4.98 12.04
N GLU A 360 19.28 5.72 13.03
CA GLU A 360 18.56 5.15 14.17
C GLU A 360 17.29 4.45 13.70
N ARG A 361 17.00 3.27 14.28
CA ARG A 361 15.81 2.43 13.96
C ARG A 361 15.73 1.95 12.50
N ARG A 362 16.83 1.97 11.75
CA ARG A 362 16.82 1.48 10.37
C ARG A 362 16.49 -0.02 10.26
N GLU A 363 16.61 -0.76 11.36
CA GLU A 363 16.24 -2.17 11.52
C GLU A 363 14.71 -2.39 11.59
N TYR A 364 13.91 -1.35 11.57
CA TYR A 364 12.46 -1.51 11.46
C TYR A 364 12.11 -2.02 10.06
N PRO A 365 11.29 -3.09 9.93
CA PRO A 365 11.01 -3.72 8.64
C PRO A 365 10.54 -2.75 7.56
N GLU A 366 9.64 -1.80 7.91
CA GLU A 366 9.12 -0.82 6.95
C GLU A 366 10.20 0.03 6.29
N VAL A 367 11.33 0.23 6.93
CA VAL A 367 12.44 1.03 6.37
C VAL A 367 13.00 0.35 5.12
N SER A 368 13.36 -0.93 5.23
CA SER A 368 13.96 -1.66 4.11
C SER A 368 12.97 -1.90 2.97
N PHE A 369 11.72 -2.26 3.28
CA PHE A 369 10.67 -2.43 2.26
C PHE A 369 10.30 -1.10 1.59
N GLY A 370 10.24 0.01 2.34
CA GLY A 370 10.01 1.34 1.80
C GLY A 370 11.11 1.83 0.86
N VAL A 371 12.38 1.51 1.16
CA VAL A 371 13.50 1.77 0.24
C VAL A 371 13.36 0.97 -1.05
N MET A 372 12.98 -0.31 -0.99
CA MET A 372 12.75 -1.15 -2.18
C MET A 372 11.67 -0.52 -3.08
N GLU A 373 10.55 -0.09 -2.49
CA GLU A 373 9.49 0.63 -3.22
C GLU A 373 10.00 1.97 -3.77
N GLY A 374 10.73 2.74 -2.97
CA GLY A 374 11.31 4.03 -3.38
C GLY A 374 12.24 3.92 -4.58
N ILE A 375 13.03 2.86 -4.67
CA ILE A 375 13.90 2.62 -5.84
C ILE A 375 13.07 2.16 -7.03
N VAL A 376 12.16 1.18 -6.86
CA VAL A 376 11.48 0.55 -7.99
C VAL A 376 10.30 1.38 -8.49
N GLN A 377 9.38 1.81 -7.62
CA GLN A 377 8.29 2.71 -8.01
C GLN A 377 8.73 4.18 -8.09
N GLY A 378 9.64 4.61 -7.21
CA GLY A 378 10.12 5.98 -7.20
C GLY A 378 11.11 6.25 -8.34
N ILE A 379 12.35 5.80 -8.23
CA ILE A 379 13.43 6.12 -9.19
C ILE A 379 13.20 5.46 -10.56
N MET A 380 12.87 4.16 -10.57
CA MET A 380 12.61 3.42 -11.82
C MET A 380 11.20 3.66 -12.38
N GLY A 381 10.32 4.33 -11.62
CA GLY A 381 8.98 4.73 -12.04
C GLY A 381 8.11 3.57 -12.55
N VAL A 382 8.22 2.41 -11.94
CA VAL A 382 7.48 1.20 -12.34
C VAL A 382 6.06 1.29 -11.81
N GLU A 383 5.09 1.54 -12.69
CA GLU A 383 3.67 1.68 -12.35
C GLU A 383 2.80 0.73 -13.19
N PRO A 384 2.55 -0.50 -12.70
CA PRO A 384 1.64 -1.42 -13.37
C PRO A 384 0.17 -0.99 -13.21
N ASP A 385 -0.63 -1.22 -14.24
CA ASP A 385 -2.08 -1.02 -14.21
C ASP A 385 -2.81 -2.25 -14.78
N ALA A 386 -3.19 -3.17 -13.91
CA ALA A 386 -3.89 -4.39 -14.30
C ALA A 386 -5.27 -4.14 -14.94
N ARG A 387 -5.89 -2.99 -14.69
CA ARG A 387 -7.16 -2.62 -15.34
C ARG A 387 -7.02 -2.55 -16.86
N ARG A 388 -5.85 -2.15 -17.33
CA ARG A 388 -5.51 -1.90 -18.73
C ARG A 388 -4.50 -2.88 -19.31
N GLY A 389 -3.94 -3.77 -18.47
CA GLY A 389 -2.83 -4.64 -18.87
C GLY A 389 -1.62 -3.83 -19.33
N SER A 390 -1.37 -2.68 -18.70
CA SER A 390 -0.29 -1.76 -19.08
C SER A 390 0.70 -1.54 -17.96
N LEU A 391 1.96 -1.32 -18.34
CA LEU A 391 3.05 -0.97 -17.45
C LEU A 391 3.63 0.36 -17.87
N THR A 392 3.50 1.38 -17.04
CA THR A 392 4.22 2.64 -17.21
C THR A 392 5.59 2.54 -16.56
N THR A 393 6.63 3.06 -17.21
CA THR A 393 7.95 3.24 -16.60
C THR A 393 8.50 4.61 -16.98
N ILE A 394 9.13 5.26 -16.01
CA ILE A 394 9.72 6.58 -16.17
C ILE A 394 10.97 6.70 -15.30
N TYR A 395 12.08 7.17 -15.87
CA TYR A 395 13.29 7.38 -15.08
C TYR A 395 13.22 8.71 -14.32
N ASN A 396 12.98 8.63 -13.03
CA ASN A 396 12.83 9.77 -12.12
C ASN A 396 14.17 10.10 -11.45
N SER A 397 15.16 10.48 -12.23
CA SER A 397 16.49 10.86 -11.74
C SER A 397 17.11 11.92 -12.64
N HIS A 398 17.80 12.87 -12.03
CA HIS A 398 18.67 13.84 -12.73
C HIS A 398 20.08 13.29 -12.91
N SER A 399 20.38 12.13 -12.36
CA SER A 399 21.70 11.48 -12.42
C SER A 399 22.05 11.03 -13.84
N PRO A 400 23.35 11.12 -14.25
CA PRO A 400 23.82 10.57 -15.50
C PRO A 400 23.96 9.05 -15.51
N HIS A 401 23.70 8.40 -14.39
CA HIS A 401 23.86 6.97 -14.19
C HIS A 401 22.74 6.17 -14.85
N PHE A 402 23.02 4.90 -15.18
CA PHE A 402 21.97 3.96 -15.55
C PHE A 402 21.46 3.20 -14.32
N CYS A 403 20.23 2.73 -14.43
CA CYS A 403 19.62 1.77 -13.48
C CYS A 403 19.00 0.61 -14.28
N GLU A 404 19.16 -0.61 -13.82
CA GLU A 404 18.63 -1.82 -14.46
C GLU A 404 18.00 -2.74 -13.40
N LEU A 405 16.79 -3.23 -13.68
CA LEU A 405 16.09 -4.26 -12.91
C LEU A 405 15.94 -5.50 -13.78
N ARG A 406 16.24 -6.68 -13.22
CA ARG A 406 16.04 -7.97 -13.87
C ARG A 406 15.17 -8.87 -13.02
N GLY A 407 14.31 -9.64 -13.67
CA GLY A 407 13.46 -10.60 -13.01
C GLY A 407 12.31 -9.99 -12.20
N LEU A 408 11.91 -8.74 -12.47
CA LEU A 408 10.82 -8.09 -11.76
C LEU A 408 9.47 -8.67 -12.22
N LYS A 409 8.65 -9.14 -11.27
CA LYS A 409 7.32 -9.66 -11.55
C LYS A 409 6.25 -8.56 -11.43
N VAL A 410 5.53 -8.36 -12.52
CA VAL A 410 4.39 -7.44 -12.64
C VAL A 410 3.36 -7.99 -13.63
N LEU A 411 2.07 -7.76 -13.40
CA LEU A 411 0.98 -8.11 -14.33
C LEU A 411 1.01 -9.58 -14.79
N SER A 412 1.29 -10.51 -13.87
CA SER A 412 1.47 -11.93 -14.17
C SER A 412 2.58 -12.21 -15.20
N SER A 413 3.53 -11.30 -15.36
CA SER A 413 4.68 -11.41 -16.25
C SER A 413 5.97 -11.15 -15.48
N GLU A 414 7.11 -11.50 -16.11
CA GLU A 414 8.45 -11.14 -15.63
C GLU A 414 9.09 -10.20 -16.63
N ILE A 415 9.74 -9.15 -16.14
CA ILE A 415 10.36 -8.15 -16.99
C ILE A 415 11.80 -7.85 -16.59
N ASN A 416 12.59 -7.43 -17.59
CA ASN A 416 13.84 -6.74 -17.36
C ASN A 416 13.69 -5.28 -17.87
N LEU A 417 14.06 -4.31 -17.04
CA LEU A 417 13.93 -2.89 -17.34
C LEU A 417 15.27 -2.20 -17.12
N LYS A 418 15.73 -1.44 -18.13
CA LYS A 418 16.92 -0.60 -18.02
C LYS A 418 16.59 0.83 -18.37
N HIS A 419 16.97 1.76 -17.51
CA HIS A 419 16.97 3.20 -17.76
C HIS A 419 18.38 3.74 -17.86
N ALA A 420 18.56 4.67 -18.77
CA ALA A 420 19.72 5.56 -18.87
C ALA A 420 19.17 6.95 -19.26
N PRO A 421 19.94 8.03 -19.12
CA PRO A 421 19.50 9.37 -19.51
C PRO A 421 18.93 9.41 -20.92
N GLY A 422 17.64 9.75 -21.03
CA GLY A 422 16.93 9.85 -22.31
C GLY A 422 16.65 8.53 -23.03
N ARG A 423 16.87 7.39 -22.40
CA ARG A 423 16.65 6.05 -23.00
C ARG A 423 16.14 5.04 -21.99
N SER A 424 15.15 4.26 -22.40
CA SER A 424 14.61 3.13 -21.65
C SER A 424 14.53 1.89 -22.53
N THR A 425 14.80 0.72 -21.96
CA THR A 425 14.69 -0.58 -22.63
C THR A 425 13.93 -1.53 -21.73
N LEU A 426 12.93 -2.22 -22.27
CA LEU A 426 12.13 -3.21 -21.57
C LEU A 426 12.15 -4.53 -22.34
N THR A 427 12.48 -5.62 -21.66
CA THR A 427 12.32 -6.99 -22.14
C THR A 427 11.19 -7.66 -21.40
N ASN A 428 10.25 -8.28 -22.09
CA ASN A 428 9.17 -9.06 -21.53
C ASN A 428 9.56 -10.54 -21.52
N GLU A 429 10.01 -11.03 -20.37
CA GLU A 429 10.38 -12.46 -20.18
C GLU A 429 9.16 -13.34 -19.89
N GLY A 430 7.98 -12.73 -19.75
CA GLY A 430 6.74 -13.45 -19.45
C GLY A 430 6.13 -14.13 -20.66
N LYS A 431 4.92 -14.68 -20.45
CA LYS A 431 4.17 -15.45 -21.46
C LYS A 431 3.04 -14.66 -22.11
N VAL A 432 2.73 -13.47 -21.60
CA VAL A 432 1.66 -12.61 -22.12
C VAL A 432 2.24 -11.30 -22.63
N PRO A 433 1.67 -10.70 -23.69
CA PRO A 433 2.13 -9.41 -24.17
C PRO A 433 1.79 -8.30 -23.15
N ILE A 434 2.70 -7.34 -22.99
CA ILE A 434 2.54 -6.17 -22.14
C ILE A 434 2.37 -4.92 -23.01
N THR A 435 1.48 -4.02 -22.66
CA THR A 435 1.45 -2.66 -23.18
C THR A 435 2.40 -1.82 -22.34
N TRP A 436 3.60 -1.59 -22.84
CA TRP A 436 4.58 -0.75 -22.17
C TRP A 436 4.35 0.72 -22.53
N ARG A 437 4.13 1.55 -21.51
CA ARG A 437 4.06 3.01 -21.60
C ARG A 437 5.42 3.59 -21.21
N ALA A 438 6.30 3.70 -22.20
CA ALA A 438 7.63 4.29 -22.01
C ALA A 438 7.47 5.81 -21.86
N ALA A 439 7.70 6.32 -20.65
CA ALA A 439 7.55 7.74 -20.35
C ALA A 439 8.89 8.43 -20.06
N PHE A 440 8.94 9.73 -20.31
CA PHE A 440 10.06 10.61 -20.05
C PHE A 440 9.56 11.91 -19.42
N ASN A 441 10.31 12.47 -18.49
CA ASN A 441 10.02 13.77 -17.89
C ASN A 441 10.20 14.90 -18.93
N GLY A 442 9.34 15.90 -18.87
CA GLY A 442 9.33 17.06 -19.76
C GLY A 442 8.50 16.90 -21.03
N ARG A 443 8.42 17.97 -21.79
CA ARG A 443 7.65 18.04 -23.03
C ARG A 443 8.51 17.60 -24.21
N ILE A 444 8.27 16.39 -24.67
CA ILE A 444 8.95 15.76 -25.81
C ILE A 444 7.90 15.47 -26.88
N THR A 445 8.09 15.95 -28.09
CA THR A 445 7.11 15.79 -29.17
C THR A 445 7.26 14.48 -29.94
N ARG A 446 8.48 13.91 -29.95
CA ARG A 446 8.78 12.65 -30.62
C ARG A 446 9.71 11.78 -29.79
N ILE A 447 9.38 10.50 -29.70
CA ILE A 447 10.18 9.46 -29.04
C ILE A 447 10.52 8.40 -30.09
N ASN A 448 11.77 8.01 -30.18
CA ASN A 448 12.22 6.92 -31.05
C ASN A 448 11.89 5.57 -30.40
N VAL A 449 11.09 4.76 -31.06
CA VAL A 449 10.78 3.39 -30.66
C VAL A 449 11.49 2.42 -31.62
N ASN A 450 12.42 1.65 -31.08
CA ASN A 450 13.26 0.73 -31.88
C ASN A 450 13.91 1.43 -33.10
N GLY A 451 14.39 2.66 -32.90
CA GLY A 451 15.03 3.49 -33.94
C GLY A 451 14.07 4.26 -34.84
N LYS A 452 12.76 4.10 -34.72
CA LYS A 452 11.77 4.82 -35.55
C LYS A 452 11.07 5.90 -34.71
N PRO A 453 11.01 7.16 -35.21
CA PRO A 453 10.35 8.24 -34.47
C PRO A 453 8.83 8.06 -34.47
N GLN A 454 8.25 8.19 -33.28
CA GLN A 454 6.80 8.20 -33.05
C GLN A 454 6.38 9.50 -32.37
N LYS A 455 5.15 9.97 -32.65
CA LYS A 455 4.55 11.12 -31.95
C LYS A 455 4.29 10.75 -30.49
N ALA A 456 4.82 11.54 -29.56
CA ALA A 456 4.59 11.36 -28.15
C ALA A 456 3.21 11.90 -27.73
N ILE A 457 2.63 11.27 -26.70
CA ILE A 457 1.48 11.78 -25.95
C ILE A 457 2.06 12.58 -24.78
N VAL A 458 1.71 13.87 -24.73
CA VAL A 458 2.15 14.77 -23.64
C VAL A 458 1.03 14.88 -22.62
N GLU A 459 1.32 14.59 -21.37
CA GLU A 459 0.42 14.69 -20.22
C GLU A 459 1.00 15.71 -19.24
N THR A 460 0.11 16.44 -18.56
CA THR A 460 0.50 17.35 -17.48
C THR A 460 -0.21 16.87 -16.21
N ASP A 461 0.54 16.65 -15.15
CA ASP A 461 -0.05 16.30 -13.86
C ASP A 461 -0.60 17.56 -13.14
N TYR A 462 -1.27 17.33 -12.00
CA TYR A 462 -1.85 18.43 -11.22
C TYR A 462 -0.81 19.32 -10.52
N MET A 463 0.46 18.89 -10.46
CA MET A 463 1.59 19.71 -10.01
C MET A 463 2.11 20.63 -11.12
N GLY A 464 1.65 20.45 -12.36
CA GLY A 464 2.13 21.15 -13.54
C GLY A 464 3.35 20.49 -14.22
N ASN A 465 3.80 19.31 -13.71
CA ASN A 465 4.88 18.59 -14.34
C ASN A 465 4.42 17.95 -15.64
N GLN A 466 5.22 18.11 -16.70
CA GLN A 466 4.93 17.50 -17.99
C GLN A 466 5.65 16.16 -18.12
N ARG A 467 4.96 15.17 -18.66
CA ARG A 467 5.49 13.86 -19.02
C ARG A 467 5.10 13.54 -20.46
N SER A 468 6.01 12.94 -21.19
CA SER A 468 5.78 12.54 -22.58
C SER A 468 5.98 11.05 -22.71
N ARG A 469 5.03 10.33 -23.33
CA ARG A 469 5.07 8.87 -23.45
C ARG A 469 4.69 8.36 -24.83
N VAL A 470 5.10 7.13 -25.08
CA VAL A 470 4.61 6.29 -26.18
C VAL A 470 4.14 4.96 -25.64
N ASP A 471 3.12 4.38 -26.26
CA ASP A 471 2.57 3.06 -25.90
C ASP A 471 3.14 2.02 -26.88
N ILE A 472 3.82 1.01 -26.36
CA ILE A 472 4.53 -0.02 -27.11
C ILE A 472 4.01 -1.39 -26.72
N ARG A 473 3.52 -2.19 -27.66
CA ARG A 473 3.18 -3.58 -27.39
C ARG A 473 4.43 -4.43 -27.43
N VAL A 474 4.81 -5.03 -26.30
CA VAL A 474 5.98 -5.88 -26.15
C VAL A 474 5.51 -7.33 -26.04
N ALA A 475 5.80 -8.12 -27.08
CA ALA A 475 5.44 -9.54 -27.10
C ALA A 475 6.26 -10.36 -26.09
N PRO A 476 5.83 -11.57 -25.72
CA PRO A 476 6.64 -12.51 -24.96
C PRO A 476 8.03 -12.74 -25.59
N GLY A 477 9.08 -12.71 -24.78
CA GLY A 477 10.49 -12.85 -25.22
C GLY A 477 11.05 -11.65 -25.99
N ALA A 478 10.26 -10.61 -26.25
CA ALA A 478 10.71 -9.47 -27.04
C ALA A 478 11.30 -8.35 -26.18
N THR A 479 12.23 -7.61 -26.78
CA THR A 479 12.81 -6.37 -26.22
C THR A 479 12.36 -5.18 -27.05
N ALA A 480 11.97 -4.10 -26.36
CA ALA A 480 11.67 -2.83 -26.97
C ALA A 480 12.52 -1.71 -26.35
N THR A 481 12.88 -0.72 -27.15
CA THR A 481 13.65 0.46 -26.72
C THR A 481 12.87 1.72 -27.06
N ALA A 482 12.79 2.65 -26.11
CA ALA A 482 12.31 3.99 -26.30
C ALA A 482 13.43 4.99 -25.97
N ALA A 483 13.62 6.02 -26.80
CA ALA A 483 14.65 7.03 -26.60
C ALA A 483 14.16 8.40 -27.05
N ILE A 484 14.58 9.46 -26.35
CA ILE A 484 14.32 10.83 -26.78
C ILE A 484 14.97 11.03 -28.15
N ALA A 485 14.19 11.52 -29.11
CA ALA A 485 14.74 11.89 -30.43
C ALA A 485 15.70 13.10 -30.25
N ARG A 486 16.93 12.94 -30.69
CA ARG A 486 17.91 14.02 -30.73
C ARG A 486 17.60 14.97 -31.87
#